data_c09c83b96980a0a3e35bacb316dfa4c6
#
_entry.id   c09c83b96980a0a3e35bacb316dfa4c6
#
_cell.length_a   1.000
_cell.length_b   1.000
_cell.length_c   1.000
_cell.angle_alpha   90.00
_cell.angle_beta   90.00
_cell.angle_gamma   90.00
#
_symmetry.space_group_name_H-M   'P 1'
#
loop_
_entity.id
_entity.type
_entity.pdbx_description
1 polymer ?
#
loop_
_entity_poly.entity_id
_entity_poly.type
_entity_poly.pdbx_seq_one_letter_code
_entity_poly.pdbx_strand_id
1 'polypeptide(L)'
;MSNNNSTEIERKFLISGFPKVDFDEVGIVKTIYINIKYNSDGKILQEIRIRRWFESGKGYRPDALTFKSGGTLTRTEIETNLTDNSLFDCFNELGYNPIVKDYRGLYNNGYLIEFNLVDGSTDTAFYYAEVEFDSEEEANSYVWPFPEVFIEEVTNKPEYKMANYWKRTRE
;
A
#
# COMPACT_ATOMS: atom_id res chain seq x y z
N MET A 1 -20.55 14.46 2.61
CA MET A 1 -19.11 14.14 2.60
C MET A 1 -18.84 13.36 3.87
N SER A 2 -18.75 12.04 3.81
CA SER A 2 -18.36 11.23 4.96
C SER A 2 -16.83 11.34 5.09
N ASN A 3 -16.35 12.08 6.08
CA ASN A 3 -14.96 12.02 6.48
C ASN A 3 -14.73 10.63 7.09
N ASN A 4 -14.20 9.71 6.31
CA ASN A 4 -13.72 8.44 6.83
C ASN A 4 -12.38 8.69 7.52
N ASN A 5 -12.44 9.18 8.76
CA ASN A 5 -11.33 9.10 9.69
C ASN A 5 -11.34 7.66 10.20
N SER A 6 -10.44 6.81 9.71
CA SER A 6 -10.30 5.45 10.19
C SER A 6 -8.95 5.26 10.85
N THR A 7 -8.93 4.48 11.92
CA THR A 7 -7.71 3.90 12.43
C THR A 7 -7.38 2.70 11.55
N GLU A 8 -6.23 2.72 10.90
CA GLU A 8 -5.72 1.62 10.10
C GLU A 8 -4.83 0.75 10.98
N ILE A 9 -5.11 -0.54 11.03
CA ILE A 9 -4.31 -1.55 11.73
C ILE A 9 -3.90 -2.56 10.68
N GLU A 10 -2.62 -2.60 10.29
CA GLU A 10 -2.15 -3.47 9.22
C GLU A 10 -0.91 -4.27 9.64
N ARG A 11 -0.80 -5.49 9.12
CA ARG A 11 0.45 -6.26 9.15
C ARG A 11 0.97 -6.44 7.73
N LYS A 12 2.29 -6.38 7.60
CA LYS A 12 2.99 -6.49 6.32
C LYS A 12 3.98 -7.65 6.33
N PHE A 13 3.96 -8.43 5.26
CA PHE A 13 4.75 -9.63 5.09
C PHE A 13 5.59 -9.55 3.81
N LEU A 14 6.89 -9.71 3.92
CA LEU A 14 7.77 -9.93 2.77
C LEU A 14 7.58 -11.36 2.28
N ILE A 15 7.39 -11.50 0.97
CA ILE A 15 7.13 -12.80 0.33
C ILE A 15 8.03 -12.99 -0.89
N SER A 16 8.23 -14.24 -1.30
CA SER A 16 9.08 -14.60 -2.44
C SER A 16 8.38 -14.47 -3.80
N GLY A 17 7.06 -14.35 -3.81
CA GLY A 17 6.22 -14.26 -5.00
C GLY A 17 4.75 -14.40 -4.67
N PHE A 18 3.88 -14.35 -5.68
CA PHE A 18 2.47 -14.63 -5.48
C PHE A 18 2.23 -16.12 -5.18
N PRO A 19 1.36 -16.47 -4.21
CA PRO A 19 0.95 -17.86 -4.02
C PRO A 19 0.20 -18.39 -5.23
N LYS A 20 0.20 -19.70 -5.43
CA LYS A 20 -0.48 -20.37 -6.55
C LYS A 20 -1.96 -20.61 -6.22
N VAL A 21 -2.73 -19.53 -6.26
CA VAL A 21 -4.18 -19.53 -5.98
C VAL A 21 -4.91 -18.69 -7.03
N ASP A 22 -6.22 -18.88 -7.13
CA ASP A 22 -7.07 -17.96 -7.88
C ASP A 22 -7.35 -16.73 -7.00
N PHE A 23 -7.09 -15.55 -7.56
CA PHE A 23 -7.29 -14.28 -6.87
C PHE A 23 -8.67 -13.71 -7.18
N ASP A 24 -9.30 -13.11 -6.16
CA ASP A 24 -10.61 -12.46 -6.29
C ASP A 24 -10.53 -11.11 -7.00
N GLU A 25 -9.40 -10.42 -6.83
CA GLU A 25 -9.14 -9.11 -7.44
C GLU A 25 -7.75 -9.11 -8.09
N VAL A 26 -7.67 -8.49 -9.28
CA VAL A 26 -6.40 -8.31 -10.01
C VAL A 26 -6.37 -6.92 -10.59
N GLY A 27 -5.24 -6.22 -10.45
CA GLY A 27 -5.14 -4.87 -10.98
C GLY A 27 -3.74 -4.28 -10.91
N ILE A 28 -3.66 -3.01 -11.29
CA ILE A 28 -2.45 -2.20 -11.20
C ILE A 28 -2.75 -0.98 -10.34
N VAL A 29 -1.92 -0.73 -9.35
CA VAL A 29 -2.00 0.44 -8.50
C VAL A 29 -0.78 1.32 -8.74
N LYS A 30 -1.01 2.59 -9.06
CA LYS A 30 0.05 3.61 -9.19
C LYS A 30 -0.07 4.60 -8.05
N THR A 31 1.02 4.83 -7.32
CA THR A 31 1.05 5.73 -6.17
C THR A 31 2.13 6.78 -6.33
N ILE A 32 1.74 8.06 -6.25
CA ILE A 32 2.64 9.21 -6.19
C ILE A 32 2.59 9.76 -4.76
N TYR A 33 3.75 9.93 -4.13
CA TYR A 33 3.86 10.65 -2.86
C TYR A 33 4.06 12.14 -3.13
N ILE A 34 3.13 12.95 -2.63
CA ILE A 34 3.13 14.41 -2.80
C ILE A 34 3.98 15.06 -1.71
N ASN A 35 3.88 14.55 -0.49
CA ASN A 35 4.64 15.05 0.65
C ASN A 35 4.87 13.92 1.67
N ILE A 36 6.09 13.88 2.20
CA ILE A 36 6.45 12.98 3.30
C ILE A 36 7.18 13.82 4.35
N LYS A 37 6.64 13.90 5.56
CA LYS A 37 7.24 14.62 6.69
C LYS A 37 7.91 13.65 7.64
N TYR A 38 9.14 13.92 8.00
CA TYR A 38 9.94 13.15 8.95
C TYR A 38 10.20 13.93 10.23
N ASN A 39 10.40 13.22 11.35
CA ASN A 39 10.94 13.81 12.58
C ASN A 39 12.47 13.84 12.53
N SER A 40 13.09 14.35 13.62
CA SER A 40 14.55 14.43 13.76
C SER A 40 15.27 13.07 13.68
N ASP A 41 14.57 11.98 14.01
CA ASP A 41 15.12 10.62 14.02
C ASP A 41 14.88 9.89 12.69
N GLY A 42 14.37 10.59 11.66
CA GLY A 42 14.07 10.03 10.35
C GLY A 42 12.83 9.13 10.30
N LYS A 43 11.96 9.19 11.32
CA LYS A 43 10.68 8.47 11.31
C LYS A 43 9.62 9.30 10.59
N ILE A 44 8.78 8.63 9.80
CA ILE A 44 7.65 9.26 9.12
C ILE A 44 6.65 9.77 10.16
N LEU A 45 6.35 11.08 10.13
CA LEU A 45 5.31 11.72 10.92
C LEU A 45 3.99 11.79 10.15
N GLN A 46 4.09 12.02 8.85
CA GLN A 46 2.93 12.23 7.98
C GLN A 46 3.31 11.93 6.54
N GLU A 47 2.36 11.38 5.79
CA GLU A 47 2.48 11.21 4.35
C GLU A 47 1.18 11.65 3.65
N ILE A 48 1.35 12.22 2.47
CA ILE A 48 0.26 12.60 1.56
C ILE A 48 0.57 11.93 0.23
N ARG A 49 -0.39 11.16 -0.27
CA ARG A 49 -0.23 10.44 -1.54
C ARG A 49 -1.49 10.53 -2.38
N ILE A 50 -1.31 10.44 -3.69
CA ILE A 50 -2.39 10.21 -4.65
C ILE A 50 -2.22 8.83 -5.27
N ARG A 51 -3.33 8.12 -5.43
CA ARG A 51 -3.35 6.73 -5.91
C ARG A 51 -4.31 6.58 -7.06
N ARG A 52 -3.86 5.97 -8.14
CA ARG A 52 -4.66 5.55 -9.28
C ARG A 52 -4.74 4.05 -9.33
N TRP A 53 -5.95 3.53 -9.47
CA TRP A 53 -6.21 2.11 -9.50
C TRP A 53 -6.89 1.69 -10.80
N PHE A 54 -6.29 0.74 -11.50
CA PHE A 54 -6.91 0.02 -12.61
C PHE A 54 -7.23 -1.41 -12.17
N GLU A 55 -8.51 -1.78 -12.19
CA GLU A 55 -8.98 -3.13 -11.87
C GLU A 55 -9.25 -3.91 -13.15
N SER A 56 -8.68 -5.10 -13.27
CA SER A 56 -8.86 -5.97 -14.45
C SER A 56 -10.33 -6.33 -14.61
N GLY A 57 -10.84 -6.14 -15.82
CA GLY A 57 -12.25 -6.39 -16.15
C GLY A 57 -13.25 -5.32 -15.72
N LYS A 58 -12.84 -4.33 -14.91
CA LYS A 58 -13.72 -3.25 -14.44
C LYS A 58 -13.26 -1.84 -14.84
N GLY A 59 -11.96 -1.66 -15.15
CA GLY A 59 -11.39 -0.37 -15.55
C GLY A 59 -10.85 0.46 -14.39
N TYR A 60 -10.77 1.79 -14.58
CA TYR A 60 -10.26 2.71 -13.57
C TYR A 60 -11.30 3.00 -12.48
N ARG A 61 -10.85 2.95 -11.22
CA ARG A 61 -11.57 3.53 -10.09
C ARG A 61 -11.28 5.04 -10.03
N PRO A 62 -12.10 5.84 -9.30
CA PRO A 62 -11.71 7.22 -8.98
C PRO A 62 -10.35 7.27 -8.32
N ASP A 63 -9.52 8.25 -8.70
CA ASP A 63 -8.24 8.47 -8.01
C ASP A 63 -8.51 8.81 -6.54
N ALA A 64 -7.65 8.34 -5.64
CA ALA A 64 -7.78 8.57 -4.21
C ALA A 64 -6.64 9.44 -3.69
N LEU A 65 -6.98 10.48 -2.91
CA LEU A 65 -6.04 11.28 -2.13
C LEU A 65 -6.06 10.80 -0.69
N THR A 66 -4.89 10.39 -0.18
CA THR A 66 -4.76 9.80 1.14
C THR A 66 -3.80 10.62 2.00
N PHE A 67 -4.20 10.87 3.23
CA PHE A 67 -3.38 11.43 4.31
C PHE A 67 -3.20 10.36 5.38
N LYS A 68 -1.95 10.06 5.74
CA LYS A 68 -1.65 9.10 6.81
C LYS A 68 -0.76 9.74 7.87
N SER A 69 -1.05 9.48 9.15
CA SER A 69 -0.10 9.77 10.24
C SER A 69 1.06 8.78 10.23
N GLY A 70 2.16 9.14 10.90
CA GLY A 70 3.21 8.16 11.21
C GLY A 70 2.67 7.08 12.15
N GLY A 71 3.25 5.89 12.07
CA GLY A 71 2.88 4.74 12.90
C GLY A 71 3.53 3.45 12.36
N THR A 72 3.33 2.38 13.10
CA THR A 72 3.77 1.03 12.68
C THR A 72 2.57 0.12 12.46
N LEU A 73 2.10 -0.57 13.49
CA LEU A 73 0.90 -1.42 13.42
C LEU A 73 -0.37 -0.58 13.26
N THR A 74 -0.49 0.53 14.00
CA THR A 74 -1.70 1.38 14.07
C THR A 74 -1.38 2.81 13.66
N ARG A 75 -2.19 3.40 12.78
CA ARG A 75 -2.08 4.80 12.35
C ARG A 75 -3.44 5.39 11.93
N THR A 76 -3.52 6.71 11.89
CA THR A 76 -4.70 7.40 11.37
C THR A 76 -4.59 7.54 9.87
N GLU A 77 -5.65 7.20 9.17
CA GLU A 77 -5.81 7.40 7.73
C GLU A 77 -7.05 8.24 7.43
N ILE A 78 -6.91 9.18 6.49
CA ILE A 78 -8.01 9.92 5.88
C ILE A 78 -7.87 9.75 4.38
N GLU A 79 -8.86 9.13 3.75
CA GLU A 79 -8.89 8.94 2.30
C GLU A 79 -10.14 9.60 1.70
N THR A 80 -9.98 10.23 0.55
CA THR A 80 -11.07 10.81 -0.24
C THR A 80 -10.90 10.46 -1.70
N ASN A 81 -12.00 10.05 -2.33
CA ASN A 81 -12.04 9.85 -3.77
C ASN A 81 -12.14 11.21 -4.48
N LEU A 82 -11.34 11.38 -5.51
CA LEU A 82 -11.35 12.57 -6.37
C LEU A 82 -12.43 12.41 -7.45
N THR A 83 -13.11 13.50 -7.74
CA THR A 83 -14.11 13.54 -8.82
C THR A 83 -13.47 13.69 -10.20
N ASP A 84 -12.19 14.07 -10.25
CA ASP A 84 -11.42 14.33 -11.43
C ASP A 84 -10.04 13.66 -11.30
N ASN A 85 -9.64 12.96 -12.34
CA ASN A 85 -8.37 12.22 -12.41
C ASN A 85 -7.18 13.10 -12.88
N SER A 86 -7.41 14.38 -13.18
CA SER A 86 -6.36 15.28 -13.69
C SER A 86 -5.22 15.53 -12.71
N LEU A 87 -5.50 15.45 -11.41
CA LEU A 87 -4.48 15.71 -10.37
C LEU A 87 -3.33 14.68 -10.41
N PHE A 88 -3.63 13.40 -10.60
CA PHE A 88 -2.60 12.38 -10.76
C PHE A 88 -1.75 12.64 -12.01
N ASP A 89 -2.40 12.96 -13.14
CA ASP A 89 -1.71 13.23 -14.39
C ASP A 89 -0.82 14.47 -14.28
N CYS A 90 -1.30 15.53 -13.61
CA CYS A 90 -0.53 16.74 -13.35
C CYS A 90 0.76 16.44 -12.56
N PHE A 91 0.70 15.67 -11.47
CA PHE A 91 1.89 15.30 -10.72
C PHE A 91 2.85 14.42 -11.54
N ASN A 92 2.30 13.48 -12.32
CA ASN A 92 3.12 12.64 -13.18
C ASN A 92 3.84 13.46 -14.27
N GLU A 93 3.18 14.44 -14.88
CA GLU A 93 3.78 15.38 -15.86
C GLU A 93 4.84 16.27 -15.21
N LEU A 94 4.69 16.62 -13.94
CA LEU A 94 5.69 17.38 -13.17
C LEU A 94 6.90 16.52 -12.75
N GLY A 95 6.96 15.24 -13.15
CA GLY A 95 8.09 14.36 -12.88
C GLY A 95 7.99 13.53 -11.60
N TYR A 96 6.84 13.53 -10.92
CA TYR A 96 6.59 12.64 -9.79
C TYR A 96 6.32 11.21 -10.30
N ASN A 97 7.38 10.44 -10.52
CA ASN A 97 7.29 9.08 -11.07
C ASN A 97 6.59 8.12 -10.10
N PRO A 98 5.46 7.47 -10.46
CA PRO A 98 4.72 6.63 -9.54
C PRO A 98 5.46 5.35 -9.14
N ILE A 99 5.23 4.87 -7.93
CA ILE A 99 5.42 3.45 -7.59
C ILE A 99 4.32 2.68 -8.33
N VAL A 100 4.71 1.64 -9.06
CA VAL A 100 3.77 0.77 -9.78
C VAL A 100 3.69 -0.56 -9.04
N LYS A 101 2.48 -0.98 -8.69
CA LYS A 101 2.23 -2.28 -8.05
C LYS A 101 1.37 -3.14 -8.96
N ASP A 102 1.82 -4.36 -9.27
CA ASP A 102 0.95 -5.43 -9.73
C ASP A 102 0.24 -5.97 -8.48
N TYR A 103 -1.06 -5.72 -8.39
CA TYR A 103 -1.90 -5.99 -7.24
C TYR A 103 -2.74 -7.25 -7.44
N ARG A 104 -2.85 -8.02 -6.38
CA ARG A 104 -3.74 -9.19 -6.30
C ARG A 104 -4.39 -9.26 -4.94
N GLY A 105 -5.71 -9.28 -4.90
CA GLY A 105 -6.50 -9.43 -3.68
C GLY A 105 -7.07 -10.83 -3.55
N LEU A 106 -7.01 -11.37 -2.34
CA LEU A 106 -7.59 -12.67 -2.00
C LEU A 106 -8.36 -12.56 -0.68
N TYR A 107 -9.64 -12.91 -0.70
CA TYR A 107 -10.41 -13.06 0.54
C TYR A 107 -10.15 -14.43 1.16
N ASN A 108 -9.57 -14.44 2.35
CA ASN A 108 -9.24 -15.66 3.09
C ASN A 108 -9.65 -15.53 4.55
N ASN A 109 -10.52 -16.43 5.03
CA ASN A 109 -11.00 -16.47 6.43
C ASN A 109 -11.52 -15.12 6.96
N GLY A 110 -12.22 -14.35 6.12
CA GLY A 110 -12.80 -13.05 6.50
C GLY A 110 -11.88 -11.85 6.34
N TYR A 111 -10.61 -12.05 5.96
CA TYR A 111 -9.63 -10.98 5.70
C TYR A 111 -9.36 -10.85 4.21
N LEU A 112 -9.20 -9.62 3.74
CA LEU A 112 -8.60 -9.34 2.44
C LEU A 112 -7.08 -9.33 2.60
N ILE A 113 -6.41 -10.22 1.87
CA ILE A 113 -4.95 -10.23 1.77
C ILE A 113 -4.58 -9.55 0.44
N GLU A 114 -3.86 -8.45 0.52
CA GLU A 114 -3.39 -7.68 -0.61
C GLU A 114 -1.95 -8.05 -0.96
N PHE A 115 -1.76 -8.79 -2.03
CA PHE A 115 -0.44 -9.16 -2.56
C PHE A 115 0.02 -8.13 -3.59
N ASN A 116 1.28 -7.72 -3.52
CA ASN A 116 1.84 -6.70 -4.38
C ASN A 116 3.22 -7.09 -4.90
N LEU A 117 3.45 -6.97 -6.23
CA LEU A 117 4.77 -6.86 -6.81
C LEU A 117 5.04 -5.37 -7.06
N VAL A 118 6.03 -4.83 -6.39
CA VAL A 118 6.42 -3.42 -6.49
C VAL A 118 7.44 -3.25 -7.58
N ASP A 119 7.19 -2.31 -8.53
CA ASP A 119 8.11 -1.92 -9.60
C ASP A 119 8.76 -3.11 -10.31
N GLY A 120 7.95 -4.09 -10.71
CA GLY A 120 8.36 -5.41 -11.18
C GLY A 120 9.36 -5.46 -12.34
N SER A 121 9.57 -4.32 -13.03
CA SER A 121 10.54 -4.20 -14.13
C SER A 121 11.87 -3.56 -13.72
N THR A 122 12.13 -3.37 -12.43
CA THR A 122 13.33 -2.69 -11.92
C THR A 122 14.16 -3.60 -11.01
N ASP A 123 15.41 -3.23 -10.79
CA ASP A 123 16.32 -3.94 -9.87
C ASP A 123 15.92 -3.79 -8.39
N THR A 124 15.00 -2.87 -8.08
CA THR A 124 14.46 -2.64 -6.75
C THR A 124 13.13 -3.36 -6.49
N ALA A 125 12.69 -4.20 -7.45
CA ALA A 125 11.46 -4.95 -7.37
C ALA A 125 11.44 -5.90 -6.17
N PHE A 126 10.29 -5.98 -5.49
CA PHE A 126 10.07 -6.95 -4.43
C PHE A 126 8.58 -7.26 -4.26
N TYR A 127 8.30 -8.42 -3.65
CA TYR A 127 6.94 -8.84 -3.33
C TYR A 127 6.66 -8.64 -1.85
N TYR A 128 5.47 -8.14 -1.56
CA TYR A 128 4.95 -8.12 -0.19
C TYR A 128 3.44 -8.33 -0.17
N ALA A 129 2.93 -8.68 1.00
CA ALA A 129 1.51 -8.72 1.26
C ALA A 129 1.14 -7.87 2.47
N GLU A 130 -0.06 -7.31 2.47
CA GLU A 130 -0.65 -6.56 3.57
C GLU A 130 -1.99 -7.19 3.95
N VAL A 131 -2.31 -7.14 5.24
CA VAL A 131 -3.62 -7.52 5.79
C VAL A 131 -4.03 -6.45 6.78
N GLU A 132 -5.25 -5.92 6.61
CA GLU A 132 -5.86 -4.97 7.54
C GLU A 132 -6.77 -5.68 8.52
N PHE A 133 -6.86 -5.14 9.74
CA PHE A 133 -7.61 -5.71 10.87
C PHE A 133 -8.49 -4.65 11.53
N ASP A 134 -9.61 -5.10 12.11
CA ASP A 134 -10.51 -4.23 12.87
C ASP A 134 -9.97 -3.92 14.28
N SER A 135 -9.04 -4.75 14.79
CA SER A 135 -8.43 -4.59 16.12
C SER A 135 -6.98 -5.06 16.17
N GLU A 136 -6.22 -4.53 17.15
CA GLU A 136 -4.87 -5.03 17.42
C GLU A 136 -4.87 -6.49 17.95
N GLU A 137 -5.94 -6.91 18.62
CA GLU A 137 -6.10 -8.29 19.09
C GLU A 137 -6.18 -9.27 17.91
N GLU A 138 -6.98 -8.93 16.89
CA GLU A 138 -7.06 -9.71 15.65
C GLU A 138 -5.73 -9.71 14.92
N ALA A 139 -5.10 -8.54 14.77
CA ALA A 139 -3.79 -8.43 14.14
C ALA A 139 -2.75 -9.32 14.85
N ASN A 140 -2.72 -9.32 16.18
CA ASN A 140 -1.75 -10.11 16.97
C ASN A 140 -2.03 -11.61 16.92
N SER A 141 -3.28 -12.04 16.76
CA SER A 141 -3.67 -13.45 16.66
C SER A 141 -3.61 -14.04 15.26
N TYR A 142 -3.48 -13.18 14.25
CA TYR A 142 -3.49 -13.60 12.85
C TYR A 142 -2.28 -14.47 12.51
N VAL A 143 -2.54 -15.63 11.88
CA VAL A 143 -1.53 -16.55 11.38
C VAL A 143 -1.48 -16.49 9.87
N TRP A 144 -0.31 -16.21 9.31
CA TRP A 144 -0.09 -16.14 7.88
C TRP A 144 -0.42 -17.49 7.19
N PRO A 145 -1.32 -17.51 6.17
CA PRO A 145 -1.82 -18.77 5.63
C PRO A 145 -0.99 -19.37 4.48
N PHE A 146 0.05 -18.67 3.98
CA PHE A 146 0.86 -19.09 2.81
C PHE A 146 2.35 -19.26 3.19
N PRO A 147 2.71 -20.28 4.02
CA PRO A 147 4.09 -20.47 4.47
C PRO A 147 5.07 -20.72 3.33
N GLU A 148 4.61 -21.24 2.18
CA GLU A 148 5.44 -21.53 1.01
C GLU A 148 6.03 -20.30 0.30
N VAL A 149 5.41 -19.13 0.48
CA VAL A 149 5.92 -17.85 -0.06
C VAL A 149 6.40 -16.89 1.03
N PHE A 150 6.28 -17.25 2.30
CA PHE A 150 6.67 -16.40 3.43
C PHE A 150 8.19 -16.27 3.53
N ILE A 151 8.66 -15.02 3.69
CA ILE A 151 10.07 -14.74 4.01
C ILE A 151 10.17 -14.23 5.45
N GLU A 152 9.50 -13.10 5.75
CA GLU A 152 9.49 -12.52 7.08
C GLU A 152 8.35 -11.50 7.27
N GLU A 153 7.99 -11.23 8.51
CA GLU A 153 7.11 -10.11 8.82
C GLU A 153 7.91 -8.81 8.89
N VAL A 154 7.45 -7.79 8.16
CA VAL A 154 8.14 -6.49 8.00
C VAL A 154 7.31 -5.29 8.45
N THR A 155 6.26 -5.52 9.24
CA THR A 155 5.34 -4.49 9.77
C THR A 155 6.09 -3.33 10.42
N ASN A 156 7.13 -3.64 11.21
CA ASN A 156 7.91 -2.67 11.97
C ASN A 156 9.23 -2.26 11.29
N LYS A 157 9.46 -2.68 10.05
CA LYS A 157 10.70 -2.39 9.31
C LYS A 157 10.54 -1.14 8.44
N PRO A 158 11.23 -0.02 8.76
CA PRO A 158 11.07 1.24 8.03
C PRO A 158 11.38 1.15 6.55
N GLU A 159 12.33 0.31 6.14
CA GLU A 159 12.76 0.12 4.77
C GLU A 159 11.66 -0.43 3.85
N TYR A 160 10.65 -1.13 4.41
CA TYR A 160 9.50 -1.66 3.69
C TYR A 160 8.27 -0.75 3.71
N LYS A 161 8.36 0.43 4.35
CA LYS A 161 7.33 1.47 4.22
C LYS A 161 7.41 2.10 2.84
N MET A 162 6.29 2.14 2.11
CA MET A 162 6.26 2.62 0.72
C MET A 162 6.70 4.07 0.57
N ALA A 163 6.47 4.94 1.57
CA ALA A 163 6.98 6.30 1.58
C ALA A 163 8.53 6.35 1.62
N ASN A 164 9.16 5.48 2.43
CA ASN A 164 10.62 5.36 2.47
C ASN A 164 11.18 4.71 1.18
N TYR A 165 10.44 3.75 0.62
CA TYR A 165 10.78 3.19 -0.68
C TYR A 165 10.73 4.25 -1.79
N TRP A 166 9.66 5.06 -1.82
CA TRP A 166 9.54 6.20 -2.73
C TRP A 166 10.77 7.12 -2.64
N LYS A 167 11.07 7.60 -1.43
CA LYS A 167 12.19 8.51 -1.20
C LYS A 167 13.52 7.93 -1.71
N ARG A 168 13.78 6.68 -1.41
CA ARG A 168 15.04 6.01 -1.80
C ARG A 168 15.18 5.76 -3.31
N THR A 169 14.07 5.65 -4.03
CA THR A 169 14.06 5.23 -5.44
C THR A 169 13.66 6.33 -6.42
N ARG A 170 13.06 7.46 -5.96
CA ARG A 170 12.56 8.57 -6.79
C ARG A 170 13.16 9.94 -6.44
N GLU A 171 13.79 10.10 -5.29
CA GLU A 171 14.56 11.25 -4.87
C GLU A 171 16.07 10.91 -4.89
#